data_dbc94959316ffff29c199c606291c805
#
_entry.id   dbc94959316ffff29c199c606291c805
#
_cell.length_a   1.000
_cell.length_b   1.000
_cell.length_c   1.000
_cell.angle_alpha   90.00
_cell.angle_beta   90.00
_cell.angle_gamma   90.00
#
_symmetry.space_group_name_H-M   'P 1'
#
loop_
_entity.id
_entity.type
_entity.pdbx_description
1 polymer ?
#
loop_
_entity_poly.entity_id
_entity_poly.type
_entity_poly.pdbx_seq_one_letter_code
_entity_poly.pdbx_strand_id
1 'polypeptide(L)'
;MSRPRKRLAGTSGSDKGLSGKRTKTEHSFFLLAEVEDSNPQKTSATKNCVKNLSSHWLMKSEPESRLEKGVDVKFSIEDLKAQPKQTTCWDGVRNYQARNFLRAMKLGEEAFFYHSIFFXPGIAGLMKIVFFFYPDHTQFEKNNPHYDPSSKEDNPKWSMVKTLFFFS
;
A
#
# COMPACT_ATOMS: atom_id res chain seq x y z
N MET A 1 -15.75 -70.60 10.33
CA MET A 1 -14.31 -70.48 10.65
C MET A 1 -14.02 -69.02 10.97
N SER A 2 -13.71 -68.74 12.25
CA SER A 2 -13.69 -67.39 12.83
C SER A 2 -12.28 -66.80 12.79
N ARG A 3 -12.22 -65.52 12.45
CA ARG A 3 -11.00 -64.71 12.50
C ARG A 3 -10.80 -64.12 13.92
N PRO A 4 -9.57 -64.08 14.43
CA PRO A 4 -9.30 -63.29 15.63
C PRO A 4 -8.83 -61.87 15.28
N ARG A 5 -9.38 -60.91 15.98
CA ARG A 5 -8.96 -59.51 15.94
C ARG A 5 -7.81 -59.26 16.91
N LYS A 6 -6.75 -58.64 16.45
CA LYS A 6 -5.71 -58.09 17.33
C LYS A 6 -5.90 -56.56 17.50
N ARG A 7 -6.06 -56.16 18.75
CA ARG A 7 -6.00 -54.76 19.18
C ARG A 7 -4.55 -54.37 19.42
N LEU A 8 -4.14 -53.23 18.92
CA LEU A 8 -2.90 -52.58 19.30
C LEU A 8 -3.23 -51.25 20.02
N ALA A 9 -2.62 -51.08 21.19
CA ALA A 9 -2.79 -49.96 22.07
C ALA A 9 -2.09 -48.71 21.53
N GLY A 10 -2.76 -47.55 21.64
CA GLY A 10 -2.19 -46.28 21.24
C GLY A 10 -1.40 -45.64 22.38
N THR A 11 -0.27 -45.09 22.03
CA THR A 11 0.51 -44.20 22.91
C THR A 11 0.15 -42.75 22.64
N SER A 12 -0.24 -42.07 23.69
CA SER A 12 -0.55 -40.65 23.66
C SER A 12 0.72 -39.82 23.63
N GLY A 13 0.98 -39.15 22.55
CA GLY A 13 2.01 -38.11 22.48
C GLY A 13 1.35 -36.73 22.54
N SER A 14 1.58 -35.99 23.60
CA SER A 14 1.15 -34.62 23.73
C SER A 14 2.11 -33.71 22.95
N ASP A 15 1.68 -33.24 21.83
CA ASP A 15 2.43 -32.25 21.04
C ASP A 15 1.92 -30.86 21.43
N LYS A 16 2.78 -30.09 22.09
CA LYS A 16 2.52 -28.70 22.41
C LYS A 16 2.75 -27.87 21.14
N GLY A 17 1.65 -27.50 20.51
CA GLY A 17 1.66 -26.61 19.36
C GLY A 17 2.26 -25.25 19.73
N LEU A 18 3.37 -24.93 19.08
CA LEU A 18 3.88 -23.57 19.04
C LEU A 18 2.91 -22.71 18.24
N SER A 19 2.24 -21.82 18.98
CA SER A 19 1.43 -20.75 18.38
C SER A 19 2.38 -19.80 17.64
N GLY A 20 2.56 -20.05 16.36
CA GLY A 20 3.23 -19.10 15.49
C GLY A 20 2.36 -17.84 15.36
N LYS A 21 2.83 -16.75 15.93
CA LYS A 21 2.27 -15.43 15.64
C LYS A 21 2.43 -15.17 14.14
N ARG A 22 1.33 -15.27 13.43
CA ARG A 22 1.24 -14.87 12.04
C ARG A 22 1.43 -13.35 12.00
N THR A 23 2.62 -12.90 11.68
CA THR A 23 2.85 -11.49 11.38
C THR A 23 2.03 -11.17 10.13
N LYS A 24 1.01 -10.38 10.30
CA LYS A 24 0.31 -9.73 9.20
C LYS A 24 1.34 -8.84 8.51
N THR A 25 1.85 -9.31 7.40
CA THR A 25 2.62 -8.45 6.50
C THR A 25 1.60 -7.54 5.82
N GLU A 26 1.29 -6.45 6.47
CA GLU A 26 0.52 -5.39 5.84
C GLU A 26 1.44 -4.73 4.82
N HIS A 27 1.19 -4.99 3.56
CA HIS A 27 1.83 -4.25 2.49
C HIS A 27 1.27 -2.83 2.52
N SER A 28 1.95 -2.03 3.33
CA SER A 28 1.70 -0.61 3.40
C SER A 28 2.45 0.05 2.26
N PHE A 29 1.71 0.70 1.37
CA PHE A 29 2.29 1.67 0.47
C PHE A 29 2.81 2.83 1.33
N PHE A 30 4.11 2.82 1.60
CA PHE A 30 4.74 3.89 2.37
C PHE A 30 4.97 5.09 1.47
N LEU A 31 4.26 6.16 1.78
CA LEU A 31 4.58 7.49 1.29
C LEU A 31 5.57 8.10 2.30
N LEU A 32 6.84 8.19 1.92
CA LEU A 32 7.84 8.87 2.72
C LEU A 32 7.88 10.34 2.32
N ALA A 33 7.32 11.17 3.17
CA ALA A 33 7.61 12.59 3.17
C ALA A 33 8.57 12.84 4.34
N GLU A 34 9.74 13.31 4.04
CA GLU A 34 10.74 13.93 4.91
C GLU A 34 12.12 13.29 4.86
N VAL A 35 13.07 14.11 4.44
CA VAL A 35 14.46 14.04 4.90
C VAL A 35 14.57 15.08 6.02
N GLU A 36 14.64 14.61 7.26
CA GLU A 36 14.94 15.50 8.39
C GLU A 36 16.43 15.60 8.61
N ASP A 37 16.92 16.81 8.57
CA ASP A 37 18.26 17.14 9.01
C ASP A 37 18.22 17.37 10.53
N SER A 38 18.93 16.56 11.27
CA SER A 38 18.90 16.55 12.73
C SER A 38 19.95 17.47 13.35
N ASN A 39 19.51 18.56 13.98
CA ASN A 39 20.34 19.25 14.96
C ASN A 39 19.47 19.73 16.14
N PRO A 40 19.75 19.29 17.38
CA PRO A 40 18.89 19.65 18.50
C PRO A 40 19.41 20.92 19.23
N GLN A 41 18.68 22.01 19.10
CA GLN A 41 18.76 23.08 20.06
C GLN A 41 17.40 23.56 20.53
N LYS A 42 17.19 23.43 21.84
CA LYS A 42 16.00 23.90 22.55
C LYS A 42 15.90 25.42 22.54
N THR A 43 14.82 25.98 22.05
CA THR A 43 14.29 27.25 22.55
C THR A 43 12.77 27.28 22.35
N SER A 44 12.07 27.58 23.42
CA SER A 44 10.62 27.72 23.48
C SER A 44 10.17 29.03 22.81
N ALA A 45 9.42 28.97 21.75
CA ALA A 45 8.56 30.05 21.29
C ALA A 45 7.46 29.49 20.41
N THR A 46 6.26 29.67 20.89
CA THR A 46 5.03 29.35 20.17
C THR A 46 4.97 30.23 18.91
N LYS A 47 5.34 29.69 17.79
CA LYS A 47 5.01 30.30 16.48
C LYS A 47 4.33 29.28 15.61
N ASN A 48 3.19 29.67 15.09
CA ASN A 48 2.46 28.92 14.09
C ASN A 48 3.40 28.63 12.91
N CYS A 49 4.11 27.53 12.99
CA CYS A 49 4.87 27.01 11.88
C CYS A 49 3.88 26.42 10.90
N VAL A 50 3.55 27.19 9.88
CA VAL A 50 2.95 26.62 8.68
C VAL A 50 4.04 25.70 8.12
N LYS A 51 3.95 24.43 8.45
CA LYS A 51 4.83 23.43 7.84
C LYS A 51 4.67 23.56 6.33
N ASN A 52 5.68 24.02 5.65
CA ASN A 52 5.75 23.92 4.21
C ASN A 52 5.83 22.43 3.88
N LEU A 53 4.67 21.81 3.75
CA LEU A 53 4.58 20.46 3.29
C LEU A 53 5.23 20.39 1.91
N SER A 54 6.13 19.46 1.74
CA SER A 54 6.79 19.20 0.48
C SER A 54 5.75 19.10 -0.65
N SER A 55 6.05 19.75 -1.77
CA SER A 55 5.24 19.61 -2.99
C SER A 55 5.61 18.36 -3.79
N HIS A 56 6.41 17.47 -3.22
CA HIS A 56 6.89 16.25 -3.87
C HIS A 56 6.53 15.03 -3.03
N TRP A 57 6.13 13.95 -3.70
CA TRP A 57 5.65 12.72 -3.07
C TRP A 57 6.47 11.53 -3.55
N LEU A 58 6.54 10.48 -2.75
CA LEU A 58 7.08 9.18 -3.18
C LEU A 58 5.93 8.19 -3.22
N MET A 59 5.66 7.62 -4.39
CA MET A 59 4.58 6.67 -4.60
C MET A 59 5.17 5.30 -4.96
N LYS A 60 5.06 4.38 -4.01
CA LYS A 60 5.74 3.09 -4.03
C LYS A 60 4.89 2.03 -4.73
N SER A 61 5.47 1.34 -5.70
CA SER A 61 4.81 0.28 -6.45
C SER A 61 5.69 -0.96 -6.56
N GLU A 62 5.07 -2.12 -6.78
CA GLU A 62 5.77 -3.39 -6.94
C GLU A 62 5.72 -3.81 -8.41
N PRO A 63 6.89 -3.83 -9.10
CA PRO A 63 6.92 -4.17 -10.52
C PRO A 63 6.91 -5.66 -10.81
N GLU A 64 7.08 -6.50 -9.80
CA GLU A 64 7.09 -7.95 -9.94
C GLU A 64 5.72 -8.55 -9.61
N SER A 65 5.38 -9.66 -10.27
CA SER A 65 4.12 -10.37 -10.06
C SER A 65 3.98 -10.83 -8.61
N ARG A 66 2.87 -10.45 -8.00
CA ARG A 66 2.50 -10.87 -6.65
C ARG A 66 0.99 -11.06 -6.57
N LEU A 67 0.59 -12.20 -6.10
CA LEU A 67 -0.83 -12.52 -5.99
C LEU A 67 -1.38 -12.08 -4.62
N GLU A 68 -2.43 -11.26 -4.63
CA GLU A 68 -3.24 -10.96 -3.46
C GLU A 68 -4.66 -11.47 -3.67
N LYS A 69 -5.09 -12.38 -2.83
CA LYS A 69 -6.43 -13.03 -2.96
C LYS A 69 -6.67 -13.55 -4.38
N GLY A 70 -5.64 -14.07 -5.04
CA GLY A 70 -5.73 -14.63 -6.38
C GLY A 70 -5.63 -13.64 -7.53
N VAL A 71 -5.49 -12.34 -7.24
CA VAL A 71 -5.33 -11.29 -8.25
C VAL A 71 -3.87 -10.84 -8.28
N ASP A 72 -3.26 -10.74 -9.45
CA ASP A 72 -1.92 -10.21 -9.59
C ASP A 72 -1.95 -8.68 -9.44
N VAL A 73 -1.27 -8.19 -8.41
CA VAL A 73 -1.23 -6.75 -8.08
C VAL A 73 0.03 -6.06 -8.58
N LYS A 74 0.75 -6.69 -9.51
CA LYS A 74 1.90 -6.10 -10.18
C LYS A 74 1.54 -4.76 -10.83
N PHE A 75 2.40 -3.74 -10.65
CA PHE A 75 2.26 -2.48 -11.36
C PHE A 75 3.63 -1.84 -11.53
N SER A 76 4.18 -1.90 -12.74
CA SER A 76 5.48 -1.34 -13.09
C SER A 76 5.34 0.02 -13.77
N ILE A 77 6.47 0.71 -13.97
CA ILE A 77 6.47 1.96 -14.72
C ILE A 77 6.05 1.73 -16.20
N GLU A 78 6.36 0.56 -16.75
CA GLU A 78 5.95 0.21 -18.10
C GLU A 78 4.43 -0.01 -18.19
N ASP A 79 3.85 -0.57 -17.12
CA ASP A 79 2.40 -0.70 -17.04
C ASP A 79 1.72 0.67 -17.00
N LEU A 80 2.30 1.64 -16.28
CA LEU A 80 1.81 3.02 -16.27
C LEU A 80 1.93 3.69 -17.64
N LYS A 81 3.07 3.54 -18.29
CA LYS A 81 3.29 4.11 -19.65
C LYS A 81 2.30 3.55 -20.68
N ALA A 82 1.88 2.29 -20.49
CA ALA A 82 0.93 1.63 -21.38
C ALA A 82 -0.54 2.06 -21.14
N GLN A 83 -0.83 2.72 -20.03
CA GLN A 83 -2.19 3.17 -19.72
C GLN A 83 -2.65 4.26 -20.71
N PRO A 84 -3.96 4.36 -20.96
CA PRO A 84 -4.49 5.44 -21.81
C PRO A 84 -4.07 6.81 -21.28
N LYS A 85 -3.50 7.63 -22.17
CA LYS A 85 -2.93 8.94 -21.84
C LYS A 85 -1.88 8.89 -20.73
N GLN A 86 -1.29 7.72 -20.50
CA GLN A 86 -0.29 7.48 -19.45
C GLN A 86 -0.79 7.92 -18.07
N THR A 87 -2.08 7.71 -17.80
CA THR A 87 -2.70 8.05 -16.53
C THR A 87 -3.23 6.81 -15.84
N THR A 88 -3.18 6.81 -14.51
CA THR A 88 -3.76 5.75 -13.70
C THR A 88 -4.39 6.33 -12.43
N CYS A 89 -5.34 5.59 -11.88
CA CYS A 89 -5.84 5.83 -10.53
C CYS A 89 -4.92 5.09 -9.56
N TRP A 90 -4.45 5.79 -8.54
CA TRP A 90 -3.62 5.20 -7.49
C TRP A 90 -4.55 4.72 -6.37
N ASP A 91 -5.07 3.53 -6.56
CA ASP A 91 -6.08 2.89 -5.70
C ASP A 91 -5.46 1.82 -4.80
N GLY A 92 -6.29 1.10 -4.08
CA GLY A 92 -5.87 -0.06 -3.28
C GLY A 92 -5.14 0.28 -1.98
N VAL A 93 -4.99 1.56 -1.64
CA VAL A 93 -4.29 1.96 -0.41
C VAL A 93 -5.15 1.62 0.80
N ARG A 94 -4.63 0.75 1.69
CA ARG A 94 -5.35 0.28 2.89
C ARG A 94 -4.57 0.54 4.18
N ASN A 95 -3.76 1.62 4.18
CA ASN A 95 -3.06 2.14 5.35
C ASN A 95 -3.56 3.56 5.61
N TYR A 96 -3.97 3.87 6.84
CA TYR A 96 -4.55 5.17 7.18
C TYR A 96 -3.56 6.33 7.01
N GLN A 97 -2.30 6.12 7.32
CA GLN A 97 -1.27 7.15 7.15
C GLN A 97 -1.07 7.46 5.66
N ALA A 98 -0.90 6.43 4.85
CA ALA A 98 -0.77 6.57 3.39
C ALA A 98 -1.99 7.25 2.77
N ARG A 99 -3.21 6.84 3.20
CA ARG A 99 -4.44 7.50 2.76
C ARG A 99 -4.44 9.00 3.10
N ASN A 100 -3.97 9.36 4.29
CA ASN A 100 -3.92 10.76 4.70
C ASN A 100 -2.95 11.57 3.83
N PHE A 101 -1.85 10.96 3.39
CA PHE A 101 -0.96 11.59 2.41
C PHE A 101 -1.66 11.77 1.06
N LEU A 102 -2.39 10.76 0.56
CA LEU A 102 -3.17 10.91 -0.68
C LEU A 102 -4.15 12.09 -0.58
N ARG A 103 -4.80 12.23 0.58
CA ARG A 103 -5.74 13.33 0.83
C ARG A 103 -5.07 14.70 0.91
N ALA A 104 -3.79 14.74 1.25
CA ALA A 104 -3.01 15.98 1.32
C ALA A 104 -2.45 16.43 -0.03
N MET A 105 -2.39 15.51 -1.02
CA MET A 105 -1.87 15.81 -2.35
C MET A 105 -2.72 16.85 -3.08
N LYS A 106 -2.05 17.75 -3.79
CA LYS A 106 -2.69 18.82 -4.55
C LYS A 106 -2.47 18.62 -6.04
N LEU A 107 -3.40 19.17 -6.80
CA LEU A 107 -3.32 19.16 -8.26
C LEU A 107 -2.03 19.83 -8.73
N GLY A 108 -1.32 19.18 -9.64
CA GLY A 108 -0.06 19.66 -10.21
C GLY A 108 1.20 19.29 -9.44
N GLU A 109 1.08 18.81 -8.22
CA GLU A 109 2.24 18.35 -7.45
C GLU A 109 2.89 17.14 -8.12
N GLU A 110 4.20 17.01 -7.91
CA GLU A 110 5.00 15.95 -8.49
C GLU A 110 5.16 14.77 -7.55
N ALA A 111 5.28 13.58 -8.13
CA ALA A 111 5.48 12.35 -7.40
C ALA A 111 6.51 11.47 -8.09
N PHE A 112 7.41 10.90 -7.30
CA PHE A 112 8.33 9.88 -7.78
C PHE A 112 7.58 8.54 -7.85
N PHE A 113 7.65 7.88 -9.00
CA PHE A 113 7.25 6.49 -9.14
C PHE A 113 8.43 5.63 -8.67
N TYR A 114 8.24 4.90 -7.58
CA TYR A 114 9.32 4.15 -6.95
C TYR A 114 9.04 2.65 -7.03
N HIS A 115 9.96 1.90 -7.65
CA HIS A 115 9.93 0.44 -7.64
C HIS A 115 10.50 -0.09 -6.33
N SER A 116 9.72 -0.90 -5.63
CA SER A 116 10.07 -1.44 -4.30
C SER A 116 10.52 -2.90 -4.38
N ILE A 117 11.36 -3.22 -5.33
CA ILE A 117 11.88 -4.58 -5.48
C ILE A 117 13.20 -4.75 -4.74
N PHE A 118 13.46 -5.99 -4.33
CA PHE A 118 14.66 -6.34 -3.56
C PHE A 118 15.97 -6.04 -4.30
N PHE A 119 15.99 -6.21 -5.62
CA PHE A 119 17.21 -6.04 -6.43
C PHE A 119 17.48 -4.65 -7.00
N UNK A 120 16.57 -3.48 -7.07
CA UNK A 120 16.73 -2.63 -7.39
C UNK A 120 15.99 -1.90 -7.08
N PRO A 121 15.68 -1.66 -6.05
CA PRO A 121 14.72 -0.63 -5.74
C PRO A 121 15.21 0.75 -6.23
N GLY A 122 14.28 1.56 -6.68
CA GLY A 122 14.68 2.90 -7.15
C GLY A 122 13.56 3.70 -7.78
N ILE A 123 13.86 4.97 -8.03
CA ILE A 123 12.96 5.87 -8.74
C ILE A 123 12.98 5.48 -10.22
N ALA A 124 11.82 5.10 -10.75
CA ALA A 124 11.66 4.66 -12.13
C ALA A 124 11.05 5.74 -13.03
N GLY A 125 10.50 6.81 -12.44
CA GLY A 125 9.91 7.87 -13.22
C GLY A 125 9.31 8.98 -12.39
N LEU A 126 8.82 10.01 -13.09
CA LEU A 126 8.12 11.14 -12.48
C LEU A 126 6.67 11.17 -12.93
N MET A 127 5.80 11.49 -11.99
CA MET A 127 4.37 11.61 -12.20
C MET A 127 3.89 12.97 -11.71
N LYS A 128 2.72 13.39 -12.19
CA LYS A 128 1.97 14.53 -11.66
C LYS A 128 0.63 14.08 -11.13
N ILE A 129 0.19 14.73 -10.07
CA ILE A 129 -1.17 14.56 -9.55
C ILE A 129 -2.11 15.36 -10.46
N VAL A 130 -2.96 14.66 -11.19
CA VAL A 130 -3.84 15.29 -12.20
C VAL A 130 -5.31 15.31 -11.79
N PHE A 131 -5.63 14.73 -10.63
CA PHE A 131 -6.96 14.82 -10.06
C PHE A 131 -6.88 14.71 -8.53
N PHE A 132 -7.74 15.47 -7.84
CA PHE A 132 -7.83 15.44 -6.38
C PHE A 132 -8.16 14.05 -5.87
N PHE A 133 -7.93 13.83 -4.59
CA PHE A 133 -8.37 12.59 -3.94
C PHE A 133 -9.90 12.46 -4.02
N TYR A 134 -10.35 11.24 -4.19
CA TYR A 134 -11.76 10.87 -4.22
C TYR A 134 -11.92 9.45 -3.66
N PRO A 135 -13.15 9.02 -3.35
CA PRO A 135 -13.33 7.69 -2.79
C PRO A 135 -12.78 6.60 -3.69
N ASP A 136 -12.00 5.71 -3.12
CA ASP A 136 -11.46 4.54 -3.82
C ASP A 136 -12.60 3.53 -4.01
N HIS A 137 -13.03 3.32 -5.25
CA HIS A 137 -14.15 2.42 -5.56
C HIS A 137 -13.85 0.96 -5.20
N THR A 138 -12.58 0.55 -5.22
CA THR A 138 -12.21 -0.85 -4.95
C THR A 138 -12.60 -1.31 -3.54
N GLN A 139 -12.80 -0.37 -2.60
CA GLN A 139 -13.25 -0.69 -1.25
C GLN A 139 -14.66 -1.28 -1.19
N PHE A 140 -15.47 -1.07 -2.23
CA PHE A 140 -16.86 -1.54 -2.29
C PHE A 140 -17.03 -2.81 -3.13
N GLU A 141 -16.00 -3.20 -3.89
CA GLU A 141 -16.03 -4.32 -4.81
C GLU A 141 -15.67 -5.63 -4.09
N LYS A 142 -16.66 -6.47 -3.80
CA LYS A 142 -16.48 -7.70 -3.01
C LYS A 142 -15.41 -8.66 -3.55
N ASN A 143 -15.22 -8.67 -4.87
CA ASN A 143 -14.26 -9.56 -5.53
C ASN A 143 -12.87 -8.92 -5.67
N ASN A 144 -12.71 -7.68 -5.24
CA ASN A 144 -11.44 -6.97 -5.30
C ASN A 144 -10.57 -7.34 -4.10
N PRO A 145 -9.25 -7.54 -4.28
CA PRO A 145 -8.38 -7.83 -3.13
C PRO A 145 -8.39 -6.72 -2.08
N HIS A 146 -8.72 -5.50 -2.47
CA HIS A 146 -8.76 -4.32 -1.60
C HIS A 146 -10.16 -4.03 -1.02
N TYR A 147 -11.10 -4.98 -1.13
CA TYR A 147 -12.43 -4.84 -0.55
C TYR A 147 -12.37 -4.65 0.98
N ASP A 148 -13.13 -3.68 1.48
CA ASP A 148 -13.26 -3.42 2.93
C ASP A 148 -14.74 -3.44 3.32
N PRO A 149 -15.22 -4.51 3.97
CA PRO A 149 -16.64 -4.61 4.36
C PRO A 149 -17.06 -3.59 5.42
N SER A 150 -16.11 -2.93 6.06
CA SER A 150 -16.38 -1.91 7.07
C SER A 150 -16.50 -0.50 6.49
N SER A 151 -16.25 -0.33 5.18
CA SER A 151 -16.42 0.95 4.49
C SER A 151 -17.82 1.06 3.92
N LYS A 152 -18.39 2.27 3.96
CA LYS A 152 -19.75 2.54 3.46
C LYS A 152 -19.72 3.64 2.42
N GLU A 153 -20.65 3.60 1.47
CA GLU A 153 -20.74 4.59 0.38
C GLU A 153 -20.99 6.01 0.90
N ASP A 154 -21.77 6.13 1.98
CA ASP A 154 -22.03 7.40 2.63
C ASP A 154 -20.86 7.91 3.48
N ASN A 155 -19.93 7.02 3.85
CA ASN A 155 -18.75 7.37 4.65
C ASN A 155 -17.54 6.53 4.20
N PRO A 156 -16.97 6.82 3.03
CA PRO A 156 -15.86 6.02 2.48
C PRO A 156 -14.57 6.23 3.27
N LYS A 157 -13.96 5.14 3.67
CA LYS A 157 -12.73 5.15 4.46
C LYS A 157 -11.49 5.42 3.60
N TRP A 158 -11.48 4.93 2.37
CA TRP A 158 -10.29 4.89 1.51
C TRP A 158 -10.42 5.84 0.35
N SER A 159 -9.28 6.40 -0.03
CA SER A 159 -9.20 7.43 -1.07
C SER A 159 -8.13 7.05 -2.08
N MET A 160 -8.30 7.52 -3.29
CA MET A 160 -7.32 7.39 -4.36
C MET A 160 -7.10 8.76 -5.03
N VAL A 161 -6.00 8.88 -5.77
CA VAL A 161 -5.70 10.06 -6.59
C VAL A 161 -5.46 9.59 -8.03
N LYS A 162 -5.57 10.49 -8.99
CA LYS A 162 -5.20 10.18 -10.38
C LYS A 162 -3.84 10.80 -10.68
N THR A 163 -2.98 9.99 -11.26
CA THR A 163 -1.61 10.39 -11.61
C THR A 163 -1.39 10.29 -13.11
N LEU A 164 -0.50 11.11 -13.62
CA LEU A 164 -0.04 11.14 -15.02
C LEU A 164 1.46 10.97 -15.03
N PHE A 165 1.95 10.00 -15.79
CA PHE A 165 3.39 9.86 -16.07
C PHE A 165 3.83 10.98 -17.00
N PHE A 166 4.98 11.60 -16.74
CA PHE A 166 5.48 12.64 -17.62
C PHE A 166 7.00 12.61 -17.89
N PHE A 167 7.75 11.80 -17.12
CA PHE A 167 9.19 11.70 -17.35
C PHE A 167 9.79 10.44 -16.73
N SER A 168 10.83 9.86 -17.41
CA SER A 168 11.60 8.72 -16.92
C SER A 168 13.10 8.91 -17.15
#